data_b295806ff062b564dd529d2cebbf5e39
#
_entry.id   b295806ff062b564dd529d2cebbf5e39
#
_cell.length_a   1.000
_cell.length_b   1.000
_cell.length_c   1.000
_cell.angle_alpha   90.00
_cell.angle_beta   90.00
_cell.angle_gamma   90.00
#
_symmetry.space_group_name_H-M   'P 1'
#
loop_
_entity.id
_entity.type
_entity.pdbx_description
1 polymer ?
#
loop_
_entity_poly.entity_id
_entity_poly.type
_entity_poly.pdbx_seq_one_letter_code
_entity_poly.pdbx_strand_id
1 'polypeptide(L)'
;MKSSLDEYKHRDSYHELTPREFDPAETARAWAKFIANRNAPSLPTTGVRQVIHQSWIRSNKSGIRAGQFAAPSLAKAELDEKQIFYQSEMRRATQECLHNMNDMLAGAEAMLILTDKDGVILETVGDKATLNKGSKINLDVGGVWSETASGTNGIGTALWMDKPVYVHGEEHFCEGMKAWSCAAAPIHDPADHSIIGIINLSGLTNIFRKHNAAFAAALARDIEVSLQQSLSQMNFKLLEWVVGRKPQRTLAGNDGLAIINRFGRLIFDRSSQYIASAPTVSERLGKPFLDFSGSI
;
A
#
# COMPACT_ATOMS: atom_id res chain seq x y z
N MET A 1 -8.63 21.24 -14.23
CA MET A 1 -8.01 19.99 -14.72
C MET A 1 -8.02 18.84 -13.68
N LYS A 2 -8.85 18.89 -12.63
CA LYS A 2 -9.02 17.80 -11.66
C LYS A 2 -10.13 16.79 -12.03
N SER A 3 -10.97 17.07 -13.04
CA SER A 3 -12.19 16.30 -13.28
C SER A 3 -12.05 15.00 -14.09
N SER A 4 -10.98 14.83 -14.88
CA SER A 4 -10.82 13.62 -15.73
C SER A 4 -10.12 12.45 -15.02
N LEU A 5 -9.32 12.73 -14.00
CA LEU A 5 -8.61 11.70 -13.23
C LEU A 5 -9.49 11.05 -12.16
N ASP A 6 -10.42 11.81 -11.57
CA ASP A 6 -11.36 11.28 -10.58
C ASP A 6 -12.47 10.43 -11.23
N GLU A 7 -12.92 10.77 -12.45
CA GLU A 7 -13.88 9.96 -13.21
C GLU A 7 -13.32 8.58 -13.59
N TYR A 8 -12.00 8.48 -13.79
CA TYR A 8 -11.33 7.24 -14.16
C TYR A 8 -11.24 6.24 -12.99
N LYS A 9 -11.02 6.73 -11.78
CA LYS A 9 -10.93 5.89 -10.57
C LYS A 9 -12.23 5.17 -10.21
N HIS A 10 -13.39 5.69 -10.64
CA HIS A 10 -14.70 5.15 -10.29
C HIS A 10 -15.31 4.18 -11.32
N ARG A 11 -14.77 4.08 -12.54
CA ARG A 11 -15.36 3.28 -13.64
C ARG A 11 -14.75 1.89 -13.84
N ASP A 12 -13.62 1.57 -13.20
CA ASP A 12 -12.98 0.28 -13.44
C ASP A 12 -13.74 -0.85 -12.75
N SER A 13 -14.39 -1.67 -13.56
CA SER A 13 -14.97 -2.92 -13.09
C SER A 13 -13.85 -3.84 -12.57
N TYR A 14 -14.13 -4.67 -11.59
CA TYR A 14 -13.21 -5.68 -11.04
C TYR A 14 -12.53 -6.54 -12.13
N HIS A 15 -13.14 -6.64 -13.31
CA HIS A 15 -12.65 -7.39 -14.46
C HIS A 15 -11.44 -6.75 -15.13
N GLU A 16 -11.24 -5.45 -15.00
CA GLU A 16 -10.04 -4.77 -15.51
C GLU A 16 -8.84 -4.95 -14.59
N LEU A 17 -9.08 -5.12 -13.29
CA LEU A 17 -8.02 -5.30 -12.30
C LEU A 17 -7.51 -6.74 -12.24
N THR A 18 -8.37 -7.72 -12.64
CA THR A 18 -8.02 -9.14 -12.69
C THR A 18 -8.51 -9.74 -14.01
N PRO A 19 -7.63 -10.07 -14.98
CA PRO A 19 -8.04 -10.57 -16.29
C PRO A 19 -8.78 -11.90 -16.18
N ARG A 20 -9.84 -12.06 -16.95
CA ARG A 20 -10.56 -13.34 -17.08
C ARG A 20 -9.74 -14.34 -17.89
N GLU A 21 -9.14 -13.84 -18.97
CA GLU A 21 -8.24 -14.58 -19.85
C GLU A 21 -6.99 -13.74 -20.08
N PHE A 22 -5.86 -14.37 -20.26
CA PHE A 22 -4.59 -13.74 -20.48
C PHE A 22 -3.85 -14.47 -21.59
N ASP A 23 -3.55 -13.75 -22.68
CA ASP A 23 -2.67 -14.21 -23.75
C ASP A 23 -1.30 -13.48 -23.64
N PRO A 24 -0.25 -14.16 -23.14
CA PRO A 24 1.07 -13.57 -23.00
C PRO A 24 1.64 -13.08 -24.34
N ALA A 25 1.38 -13.80 -25.44
CA ALA A 25 1.91 -13.45 -26.75
C ALA A 25 1.23 -12.18 -27.31
N GLU A 26 -0.07 -12.01 -27.07
CA GLU A 26 -0.79 -10.82 -27.48
C GLU A 26 -0.31 -9.60 -26.66
N THR A 27 -0.16 -9.76 -25.34
CA THR A 27 0.35 -8.68 -24.47
C THR A 27 1.79 -8.31 -24.83
N ALA A 28 2.66 -9.28 -25.13
CA ALA A 28 4.03 -9.02 -25.57
C ALA A 28 4.06 -8.22 -26.90
N ARG A 29 3.19 -8.57 -27.84
CA ARG A 29 3.05 -7.79 -29.10
C ARG A 29 2.55 -6.36 -28.84
N ALA A 30 1.57 -6.21 -27.94
CA ALA A 30 1.06 -4.89 -27.55
C ALA A 30 2.15 -4.05 -26.89
N TRP A 31 2.94 -4.63 -25.97
CA TRP A 31 4.06 -3.97 -25.34
C TRP A 31 5.14 -3.55 -26.34
N ALA A 32 5.55 -4.44 -27.27
CA ALA A 32 6.53 -4.12 -28.30
C ALA A 32 6.08 -2.94 -29.18
N LYS A 33 4.79 -2.92 -29.60
CA LYS A 33 4.20 -1.79 -30.33
C LYS A 33 4.21 -0.51 -29.52
N PHE A 34 3.88 -0.58 -28.22
CA PHE A 34 3.90 0.57 -27.32
C PHE A 34 5.32 1.17 -27.22
N ILE A 35 6.35 0.35 -26.99
CA ILE A 35 7.73 0.78 -26.89
C ILE A 35 8.25 1.38 -28.20
N ALA A 36 7.91 0.78 -29.35
CA ALA A 36 8.27 1.32 -30.68
C ALA A 36 7.66 2.71 -30.95
N ASN A 37 6.48 3.01 -30.40
CA ASN A 37 5.73 4.24 -30.62
C ASN A 37 5.63 5.14 -29.36
N ARG A 38 6.50 4.97 -28.38
CA ARG A 38 6.41 5.64 -27.07
C ARG A 38 6.38 7.18 -27.11
N ASN A 39 6.85 7.80 -28.21
CA ASN A 39 6.82 9.24 -28.42
C ASN A 39 5.46 9.77 -28.90
N ALA A 40 4.58 8.87 -29.37
CA ALA A 40 3.21 9.16 -29.76
C ALA A 40 2.28 8.09 -29.17
N PRO A 41 2.03 8.11 -27.83
CA PRO A 41 1.19 7.14 -27.18
C PRO A 41 -0.26 7.39 -27.57
N SER A 42 -0.67 6.79 -28.69
CA SER A 42 -2.03 6.87 -29.21
C SER A 42 -2.74 5.54 -29.00
N LEU A 43 -4.01 5.64 -28.57
CA LEU A 43 -5.08 4.63 -28.61
C LEU A 43 -4.85 3.33 -27.84
N PRO A 44 -5.90 2.78 -27.21
CA PRO A 44 -5.83 1.51 -26.51
C PRO A 44 -5.35 0.43 -27.49
N THR A 45 -4.22 -0.15 -27.18
CA THR A 45 -3.68 -1.28 -27.94
C THR A 45 -4.55 -2.49 -27.61
N THR A 46 -5.14 -3.13 -28.64
CA THR A 46 -5.79 -4.44 -28.46
C THR A 46 -4.78 -5.41 -27.81
N GLY A 47 -5.23 -6.25 -26.89
CA GLY A 47 -4.41 -7.28 -26.28
C GLY A 47 -3.75 -6.88 -24.95
N VAL A 48 -4.11 -5.73 -24.39
CA VAL A 48 -3.70 -5.33 -23.03
C VAL A 48 -4.86 -4.64 -22.30
N ARG A 49 -4.99 -4.89 -21.01
CA ARG A 49 -6.00 -4.23 -20.18
C ARG A 49 -5.75 -2.72 -20.12
N GLN A 50 -6.83 -1.94 -20.04
CA GLN A 50 -6.73 -0.48 -20.02
C GLN A 50 -5.91 0.03 -18.83
N VAL A 51 -6.07 -0.57 -17.64
CA VAL A 51 -5.28 -0.23 -16.45
C VAL A 51 -3.77 -0.39 -16.68
N ILE A 52 -3.36 -1.45 -17.36
CA ILE A 52 -1.96 -1.72 -17.70
C ILE A 52 -1.45 -0.73 -18.75
N HIS A 53 -2.21 -0.49 -19.79
CA HIS A 53 -1.84 0.49 -20.83
C HIS A 53 -1.65 1.88 -20.25
N GLN A 54 -2.54 2.32 -19.35
CA GLN A 54 -2.41 3.61 -18.65
C GLN A 54 -1.18 3.63 -17.74
N SER A 55 -0.87 2.52 -17.06
CA SER A 55 0.35 2.39 -16.28
C SER A 55 1.61 2.44 -17.16
N TRP A 56 1.61 1.83 -18.34
CA TRP A 56 2.72 1.97 -19.31
C TRP A 56 2.93 3.43 -19.73
N ILE A 57 1.85 4.17 -19.97
CA ILE A 57 1.93 5.60 -20.30
C ILE A 57 2.57 6.39 -19.14
N ARG A 58 2.17 6.14 -17.87
CA ARG A 58 2.77 6.79 -16.71
C ARG A 58 4.24 6.43 -16.55
N SER A 59 4.57 5.15 -16.68
CA SER A 59 5.96 4.65 -16.61
C SER A 59 6.85 5.31 -17.66
N ASN A 60 6.36 5.41 -18.90
CA ASN A 60 7.08 6.07 -19.98
C ASN A 60 7.27 7.59 -19.73
N LYS A 61 6.21 8.28 -19.24
CA LYS A 61 6.28 9.70 -18.86
C LYS A 61 7.26 9.96 -17.71
N SER A 62 7.40 9.01 -16.79
CA SER A 62 8.37 9.08 -15.69
C SER A 62 9.81 8.75 -16.12
N GLY A 63 10.04 8.49 -17.42
CA GLY A 63 11.37 8.23 -17.95
C GLY A 63 11.92 6.83 -17.65
N ILE A 64 11.08 5.89 -17.23
CA ILE A 64 11.51 4.52 -16.95
C ILE A 64 12.01 3.85 -18.23
N ARG A 65 13.17 3.19 -18.13
CA ARG A 65 13.75 2.46 -19.25
C ARG A 65 13.16 1.05 -19.32
N ALA A 66 12.57 0.71 -20.45
CA ALA A 66 11.97 -0.62 -20.67
C ALA A 66 12.97 -1.78 -20.46
N GLY A 67 14.24 -1.58 -20.83
CA GLY A 67 15.32 -2.56 -20.59
C GLY A 67 15.88 -2.57 -19.16
N GLN A 68 15.25 -1.89 -18.18
CA GLN A 68 15.66 -1.96 -16.79
C GLN A 68 15.49 -3.39 -16.28
N PHE A 69 16.57 -3.93 -15.66
CA PHE A 69 16.58 -5.31 -15.17
C PHE A 69 16.11 -5.44 -13.73
N ALA A 70 16.48 -4.50 -12.87
CA ALA A 70 16.18 -4.51 -11.44
C ALA A 70 15.60 -3.17 -10.99
N ALA A 71 14.78 -3.19 -9.95
CA ALA A 71 14.31 -1.99 -9.29
C ALA A 71 15.47 -1.20 -8.64
N PRO A 72 15.37 0.12 -8.47
CA PRO A 72 16.28 0.84 -7.59
C PRO A 72 16.19 0.33 -6.15
N SER A 73 17.26 0.53 -5.38
CA SER A 73 17.28 0.22 -3.95
C SER A 73 17.69 1.45 -3.17
N LEU A 74 17.12 1.64 -1.98
CA LEU A 74 17.48 2.74 -1.08
C LEU A 74 18.87 2.60 -0.54
N ALA A 75 19.50 3.73 -0.22
CA ALA A 75 20.68 3.75 0.61
C ALA A 75 20.36 3.26 2.03
N LYS A 76 21.35 2.66 2.70
CA LYS A 76 21.14 2.05 4.02
C LYS A 76 20.56 3.02 5.05
N ALA A 77 21.03 4.26 5.09
CA ALA A 77 20.54 5.25 6.06
C ALA A 77 19.04 5.58 5.87
N GLU A 78 18.60 5.73 4.62
CA GLU A 78 17.18 5.98 4.30
C GLU A 78 16.31 4.77 4.62
N LEU A 79 16.83 3.57 4.39
CA LEU A 79 16.14 2.34 4.74
C LEU A 79 16.02 2.18 6.26
N ASP A 80 17.07 2.50 7.02
CA ASP A 80 17.07 2.41 8.48
C ASP A 80 15.98 3.34 9.09
N GLU A 81 15.79 4.55 8.56
CA GLU A 81 14.71 5.45 8.97
C GLU A 81 13.32 4.84 8.73
N LYS A 82 13.09 4.31 7.53
CA LYS A 82 11.82 3.65 7.19
C LYS A 82 11.58 2.39 8.05
N GLN A 83 12.61 1.63 8.37
CA GLN A 83 12.53 0.46 9.23
C GLN A 83 12.17 0.84 10.68
N ILE A 84 12.69 1.95 11.21
CA ILE A 84 12.31 2.46 12.55
C ILE A 84 10.81 2.75 12.58
N PHE A 85 10.29 3.46 11.58
CA PHE A 85 8.87 3.75 11.47
C PHE A 85 8.03 2.47 11.38
N TYR A 86 8.41 1.54 10.50
CA TYR A 86 7.73 0.25 10.37
C TYR A 86 7.68 -0.53 11.68
N GLN A 87 8.82 -0.66 12.36
CA GLN A 87 8.89 -1.40 13.63
C GLN A 87 8.02 -0.78 14.72
N SER A 88 7.86 0.54 14.73
CA SER A 88 7.06 1.23 15.74
C SER A 88 5.56 1.12 15.50
N GLU A 89 5.12 1.14 14.22
CA GLU A 89 3.72 1.36 13.86
C GLU A 89 3.02 0.13 13.27
N MET A 90 3.66 -0.54 12.34
CA MET A 90 3.03 -1.59 11.52
C MET A 90 3.42 -3.01 11.96
N ARG A 91 4.64 -3.20 12.45
CA ARG A 91 5.21 -4.54 12.68
C ARG A 91 4.32 -5.43 13.53
N ARG A 92 3.76 -4.87 14.61
CA ARG A 92 2.91 -5.66 15.51
C ARG A 92 1.67 -6.19 14.82
N ALA A 93 1.06 -5.41 13.94
CA ALA A 93 -0.15 -5.79 13.23
C ALA A 93 0.12 -6.76 12.07
N THR A 94 1.31 -6.66 11.46
CA THR A 94 1.70 -7.49 10.30
C THR A 94 2.43 -8.78 10.70
N GLN A 95 3.07 -8.81 11.87
CA GLN A 95 3.98 -9.89 12.28
C GLN A 95 3.29 -11.26 12.29
N GLU A 96 2.09 -11.35 12.83
CA GLU A 96 1.36 -12.64 12.90
C GLU A 96 0.98 -13.12 11.50
N CYS A 97 0.45 -12.23 10.67
CA CYS A 97 0.10 -12.51 9.28
C CYS A 97 1.33 -12.98 8.49
N LEU A 98 2.44 -12.24 8.54
CA LEU A 98 3.66 -12.56 7.81
C LEU A 98 4.30 -13.85 8.31
N HIS A 99 4.30 -14.12 9.63
CA HIS A 99 4.83 -15.35 10.20
C HIS A 99 4.04 -16.57 9.71
N ASN A 100 2.72 -16.54 9.79
CA ASN A 100 1.86 -17.61 9.32
C ASN A 100 2.03 -17.85 7.81
N MET A 101 2.13 -16.77 7.03
CA MET A 101 2.34 -16.88 5.58
C MET A 101 3.72 -17.43 5.22
N ASN A 102 4.77 -17.14 5.99
CA ASN A 102 6.09 -17.70 5.76
C ASN A 102 6.08 -19.23 5.74
N ASP A 103 5.41 -19.83 6.71
CA ASP A 103 5.32 -21.30 6.83
C ASP A 103 4.43 -21.88 5.73
N MET A 104 3.33 -21.22 5.40
CA MET A 104 2.40 -21.66 4.35
C MET A 104 2.98 -21.56 2.93
N LEU A 105 3.88 -20.60 2.70
CA LEU A 105 4.52 -20.38 1.40
C LEU A 105 5.82 -21.18 1.22
N ALA A 106 6.29 -21.89 2.23
CA ALA A 106 7.46 -22.75 2.09
C ALA A 106 7.22 -23.83 1.03
N GLY A 107 8.06 -23.83 -0.04
CA GLY A 107 7.90 -24.75 -1.18
C GLY A 107 6.77 -24.40 -2.15
N ALA A 108 6.05 -23.30 -1.95
CA ALA A 108 4.97 -22.87 -2.84
C ALA A 108 5.45 -22.03 -4.04
N GLU A 109 6.77 -21.84 -4.20
CA GLU A 109 7.38 -21.00 -5.24
C GLU A 109 6.82 -19.57 -5.29
N ALA A 110 6.38 -19.07 -4.14
CA ALA A 110 5.81 -17.74 -3.97
C ALA A 110 6.44 -17.02 -2.78
N MET A 111 6.37 -15.69 -2.82
CA MET A 111 6.81 -14.81 -1.76
C MET A 111 5.80 -13.72 -1.48
N LEU A 112 5.67 -13.34 -0.22
CA LEU A 112 4.87 -12.23 0.23
C LEU A 112 5.77 -11.05 0.56
N ILE A 113 5.35 -9.86 0.18
CA ILE A 113 6.11 -8.62 0.27
C ILE A 113 5.24 -7.57 0.95
N LEU A 114 5.78 -6.91 1.95
CA LEU A 114 5.18 -5.74 2.57
C LEU A 114 5.98 -4.50 2.19
N THR A 115 5.29 -3.44 1.76
CA THR A 115 5.91 -2.14 1.48
C THR A 115 5.33 -1.04 2.33
N ASP A 116 6.00 0.11 2.36
CA ASP A 116 5.41 1.36 2.81
C ASP A 116 4.54 2.02 1.71
N LYS A 117 3.99 3.19 2.03
CA LYS A 117 3.18 4.01 1.12
C LYS A 117 3.93 4.55 -0.10
N ASP A 118 5.25 4.53 -0.09
CA ASP A 118 6.10 5.00 -1.19
C ASP A 118 6.55 3.84 -2.10
N GLY A 119 6.13 2.60 -1.78
CA GLY A 119 6.48 1.37 -2.50
C GLY A 119 7.87 0.84 -2.16
N VAL A 120 8.44 1.23 -1.02
CA VAL A 120 9.71 0.68 -0.51
C VAL A 120 9.44 -0.61 0.24
N ILE A 121 10.12 -1.68 -0.13
CA ILE A 121 9.96 -2.99 0.52
C ILE A 121 10.53 -2.93 1.94
N LEU A 122 9.70 -3.26 2.92
CA LEU A 122 10.03 -3.28 4.35
C LEU A 122 10.30 -4.69 4.86
N GLU A 123 9.57 -5.69 4.34
CA GLU A 123 9.69 -7.08 4.75
C GLU A 123 9.31 -8.03 3.61
N THR A 124 9.97 -9.19 3.57
CA THR A 124 9.68 -10.26 2.61
C THR A 124 9.71 -11.61 3.31
N VAL A 125 8.74 -12.48 3.03
CA VAL A 125 8.66 -13.85 3.57
C VAL A 125 8.22 -14.82 2.48
N GLY A 126 8.51 -16.11 2.63
CA GLY A 126 8.03 -17.14 1.73
C GLY A 126 9.11 -18.14 1.29
N ASP A 127 8.94 -18.71 0.11
CA ASP A 127 9.84 -19.74 -0.43
C ASP A 127 11.26 -19.22 -0.66
N LYS A 128 12.26 -19.90 -0.08
CA LYS A 128 13.67 -19.48 -0.14
C LYS A 128 14.22 -19.35 -1.57
N ALA A 129 13.83 -20.26 -2.46
CA ALA A 129 14.30 -20.21 -3.85
C ALA A 129 13.71 -19.01 -4.58
N THR A 130 12.45 -18.68 -4.29
CA THR A 130 11.75 -17.53 -4.85
C THR A 130 12.30 -16.22 -4.29
N LEU A 131 12.55 -16.13 -2.98
CA LEU A 131 13.22 -14.99 -2.34
C LEU A 131 14.60 -14.71 -2.98
N ASN A 132 15.42 -15.77 -3.18
CA ASN A 132 16.73 -15.66 -3.83
C ASN A 132 16.65 -15.23 -5.32
N LYS A 133 15.57 -15.57 -6.03
CA LYS A 133 15.34 -15.07 -7.39
C LYS A 133 14.90 -13.60 -7.35
N GLY A 134 14.04 -13.24 -6.40
CA GLY A 134 13.57 -11.87 -6.20
C GLY A 134 14.70 -10.89 -5.89
N SER A 135 15.65 -11.27 -5.05
CA SER A 135 16.77 -10.39 -4.68
C SER A 135 17.64 -9.97 -5.89
N LYS A 136 17.69 -10.78 -6.95
CA LYS A 136 18.44 -10.44 -8.17
C LYS A 136 17.85 -9.24 -8.93
N ILE A 137 16.58 -8.92 -8.68
CA ILE A 137 15.89 -7.77 -9.28
C ILE A 137 15.54 -6.72 -8.21
N ASN A 138 16.15 -6.79 -7.03
CA ASN A 138 15.83 -5.97 -5.86
C ASN A 138 14.37 -6.07 -5.42
N LEU A 139 13.74 -7.25 -5.60
CA LEU A 139 12.44 -7.57 -5.02
C LEU A 139 12.64 -8.10 -3.59
N ASP A 140 13.36 -7.32 -2.80
CA ASP A 140 13.73 -7.58 -1.41
C ASP A 140 13.78 -6.28 -0.60
N VAL A 141 14.11 -6.37 0.68
CA VAL A 141 14.09 -5.23 1.60
C VAL A 141 14.96 -4.07 1.09
N GLY A 142 14.37 -2.89 1.00
CA GLY A 142 14.97 -1.66 0.48
C GLY A 142 14.73 -1.43 -1.02
N GLY A 143 14.22 -2.40 -1.76
CA GLY A 143 13.83 -2.21 -3.16
C GLY A 143 12.70 -1.20 -3.30
N VAL A 144 12.75 -0.33 -4.33
CA VAL A 144 11.75 0.73 -4.56
C VAL A 144 10.88 0.35 -5.76
N TRP A 145 9.60 0.05 -5.49
CA TRP A 145 8.68 -0.53 -6.47
C TRP A 145 7.51 0.38 -6.84
N SER A 146 7.60 1.69 -6.58
CA SER A 146 6.64 2.64 -7.16
C SER A 146 6.69 2.65 -8.69
N GLU A 147 5.60 3.01 -9.37
CA GLU A 147 5.59 3.13 -10.85
C GLU A 147 6.62 4.12 -11.38
N THR A 148 6.93 5.16 -10.62
CA THR A 148 7.93 6.17 -10.97
C THR A 148 9.37 5.69 -10.85
N ALA A 149 9.61 4.58 -10.14
CA ALA A 149 10.94 3.99 -9.94
C ALA A 149 11.15 2.72 -10.77
N SER A 150 10.11 1.90 -10.92
CA SER A 150 10.22 0.54 -11.48
C SER A 150 9.22 0.26 -12.61
N GLY A 151 8.47 1.29 -13.06
CA GLY A 151 7.44 1.12 -14.07
C GLY A 151 6.25 0.29 -13.59
N THR A 152 5.43 -0.18 -14.53
CA THR A 152 4.26 -1.01 -14.24
C THR A 152 4.65 -2.28 -13.52
N ASN A 153 4.11 -2.47 -12.31
CA ASN A 153 4.27 -3.64 -11.45
C ASN A 153 3.11 -3.72 -10.47
N GLY A 154 2.94 -4.85 -9.76
CA GLY A 154 1.82 -5.01 -8.82
C GLY A 154 1.78 -3.94 -7.74
N ILE A 155 2.90 -3.66 -7.08
CA ILE A 155 3.00 -2.72 -5.96
C ILE A 155 2.67 -1.30 -6.43
N GLY A 156 3.41 -0.80 -7.41
CA GLY A 156 3.25 0.58 -7.91
C GLY A 156 1.88 0.84 -8.52
N THR A 157 1.33 -0.15 -9.23
CA THR A 157 0.00 -0.02 -9.83
C THR A 157 -1.11 -0.06 -8.76
N ALA A 158 -0.99 -0.91 -7.72
CA ALA A 158 -1.93 -0.91 -6.60
C ALA A 158 -1.90 0.41 -5.81
N LEU A 159 -0.71 0.98 -5.57
CA LEU A 159 -0.54 2.31 -4.96
C LEU A 159 -1.27 3.40 -5.75
N TRP A 160 -1.12 3.38 -7.08
CA TRP A 160 -1.73 4.40 -7.93
C TRP A 160 -3.24 4.25 -8.03
N MET A 161 -3.73 3.00 -8.16
CA MET A 161 -5.16 2.69 -8.32
C MET A 161 -5.95 2.77 -7.03
N ASP A 162 -5.29 2.62 -5.88
CA ASP A 162 -5.93 2.44 -4.58
C ASP A 162 -6.92 1.24 -4.59
N LYS A 163 -6.52 0.16 -5.23
CA LYS A 163 -7.33 -1.06 -5.40
C LYS A 163 -6.44 -2.29 -5.51
N PRO A 164 -6.95 -3.48 -5.15
CA PRO A 164 -6.26 -4.72 -5.45
C PRO A 164 -6.05 -4.89 -6.95
N VAL A 165 -4.84 -5.26 -7.35
CA VAL A 165 -4.45 -5.42 -8.75
C VAL A 165 -3.63 -6.68 -8.96
N TYR A 166 -3.75 -7.25 -10.14
CA TYR A 166 -2.94 -8.36 -10.64
C TYR A 166 -2.17 -7.91 -11.87
N VAL A 167 -0.84 -8.06 -11.84
CA VAL A 167 0.04 -7.76 -12.98
C VAL A 167 0.79 -9.03 -13.36
N HIS A 168 0.66 -9.47 -14.58
CA HIS A 168 1.17 -10.76 -15.04
C HIS A 168 2.21 -10.61 -16.15
N GLY A 169 3.40 -11.18 -15.93
CA GLY A 169 4.41 -11.38 -16.96
C GLY A 169 4.65 -10.17 -17.86
N GLU A 170 4.22 -10.29 -19.09
CA GLU A 170 4.38 -9.29 -20.16
C GLU A 170 3.65 -7.96 -19.90
N GLU A 171 2.79 -7.89 -18.89
CA GLU A 171 2.18 -6.63 -18.47
C GLU A 171 3.14 -5.71 -17.72
N HIS A 172 4.23 -6.26 -17.14
CA HIS A 172 5.29 -5.43 -16.54
C HIS A 172 5.96 -4.54 -17.58
N PHE A 173 6.26 -3.30 -17.18
CA PHE A 173 6.90 -2.34 -18.06
C PHE A 173 8.37 -2.70 -18.33
N CYS A 174 9.10 -3.13 -17.31
CA CYS A 174 10.52 -3.43 -17.37
C CYS A 174 10.78 -4.91 -17.70
N GLU A 175 11.73 -5.17 -18.61
CA GLU A 175 12.05 -6.53 -19.08
C GLU A 175 12.47 -7.47 -17.95
N GLY A 176 13.26 -7.00 -17.00
CA GLY A 176 13.72 -7.83 -15.87
C GLY A 176 12.60 -8.35 -14.97
N MET A 177 11.40 -7.77 -15.06
CA MET A 177 10.25 -8.12 -14.22
C MET A 177 9.26 -9.06 -14.91
N LYS A 178 9.41 -9.29 -16.22
CA LYS A 178 8.45 -10.08 -17.04
C LYS A 178 8.38 -11.57 -16.69
N ALA A 179 9.39 -12.10 -16.00
CA ALA A 179 9.33 -13.46 -15.48
C ALA A 179 8.38 -13.62 -14.28
N TRP A 180 7.90 -12.50 -13.71
CA TRP A 180 7.13 -12.45 -12.50
C TRP A 180 5.65 -12.18 -12.76
N SER A 181 4.83 -12.60 -11.81
CA SER A 181 3.44 -12.19 -11.67
C SER A 181 3.20 -11.72 -10.24
N CYS A 182 2.49 -10.63 -10.10
CA CYS A 182 2.30 -9.92 -8.85
C CYS A 182 0.81 -9.70 -8.59
N ALA A 183 0.36 -10.00 -7.39
CA ALA A 183 -0.97 -9.69 -6.90
C ALA A 183 -0.84 -8.78 -5.68
N ALA A 184 -1.23 -7.55 -5.80
CA ALA A 184 -1.02 -6.53 -4.78
C ALA A 184 -2.33 -5.92 -4.30
N ALA A 185 -2.40 -5.55 -3.04
CA ALA A 185 -3.53 -4.84 -2.45
C ALA A 185 -3.05 -3.74 -1.50
N PRO A 186 -3.68 -2.56 -1.52
CA PRO A 186 -3.37 -1.50 -0.58
C PRO A 186 -3.83 -1.87 0.83
N ILE A 187 -3.05 -1.43 1.81
CA ILE A 187 -3.36 -1.46 3.24
C ILE A 187 -3.66 -0.03 3.65
N HIS A 188 -4.81 0.20 4.26
CA HIS A 188 -5.25 1.52 4.67
C HIS A 188 -5.12 1.73 6.17
N ASP A 189 -4.85 2.96 6.55
CA ASP A 189 -4.99 3.39 7.93
C ASP A 189 -6.48 3.32 8.32
N PRO A 190 -6.82 2.59 9.40
CA PRO A 190 -8.22 2.46 9.81
C PRO A 190 -8.91 3.76 10.20
N ALA A 191 -8.15 4.83 10.45
CA ALA A 191 -8.73 6.08 10.95
C ALA A 191 -9.03 7.11 9.86
N ASP A 192 -8.21 7.21 8.81
CA ASP A 192 -8.37 8.20 7.74
C ASP A 192 -8.42 7.60 6.34
N HIS A 193 -8.32 6.26 6.24
CA HIS A 193 -8.31 5.51 4.99
C HIS A 193 -7.19 5.89 4.01
N SER A 194 -6.13 6.55 4.48
CA SER A 194 -4.94 6.76 3.66
C SER A 194 -4.17 5.46 3.46
N ILE A 195 -3.54 5.30 2.30
CA ILE A 195 -2.69 4.14 2.06
C ILE A 195 -1.43 4.26 2.93
N ILE A 196 -1.16 3.24 3.74
CA ILE A 196 0.04 3.14 4.59
C ILE A 196 1.05 2.14 4.08
N GLY A 197 0.66 1.28 3.14
CA GLY A 197 1.52 0.29 2.53
C GLY A 197 0.79 -0.59 1.54
N ILE A 198 1.52 -1.54 0.98
CA ILE A 198 1.00 -2.56 0.06
C ILE A 198 1.41 -3.94 0.57
N ILE A 199 0.46 -4.87 0.56
CA ILE A 199 0.77 -6.30 0.62
C ILE A 199 0.76 -6.86 -0.80
N ASN A 200 1.81 -7.58 -1.18
CA ASN A 200 1.96 -8.11 -2.53
C ASN A 200 2.45 -9.55 -2.51
N LEU A 201 1.71 -10.45 -3.15
CA LEU A 201 2.09 -11.83 -3.40
C LEU A 201 2.73 -11.91 -4.78
N SER A 202 3.98 -12.39 -4.86
CA SER A 202 4.74 -12.55 -6.09
C SER A 202 5.22 -13.98 -6.28
N GLY A 203 5.25 -14.41 -7.53
CA GLY A 203 5.80 -15.70 -7.96
C GLY A 203 6.10 -15.69 -9.43
N LEU A 204 6.71 -16.77 -9.95
CA LEU A 204 6.95 -16.89 -11.39
C LEU A 204 5.64 -17.07 -12.15
N THR A 205 5.62 -16.63 -13.42
CA THR A 205 4.41 -16.60 -14.25
C THR A 205 3.75 -17.97 -14.48
N ASN A 206 4.53 -19.04 -14.49
CA ASN A 206 4.07 -20.40 -14.77
C ASN A 206 3.15 -21.01 -13.69
N ILE A 207 3.26 -20.52 -12.45
CA ILE A 207 2.51 -21.07 -11.31
C ILE A 207 1.44 -20.11 -10.76
N PHE A 208 1.52 -18.85 -11.13
CA PHE A 208 0.67 -17.81 -10.56
C PHE A 208 -0.75 -17.83 -11.15
N ARG A 209 -1.77 -17.52 -10.34
CA ARG A 209 -3.18 -17.56 -10.70
C ARG A 209 -3.88 -16.24 -10.36
N LYS A 210 -4.85 -15.85 -11.22
CA LYS A 210 -5.61 -14.60 -11.07
C LYS A 210 -6.34 -14.43 -9.73
N HIS A 211 -6.73 -15.53 -9.06
CA HIS A 211 -7.37 -15.45 -7.73
C HIS A 211 -6.42 -14.96 -6.63
N ASN A 212 -5.13 -14.87 -6.91
CA ASN A 212 -4.15 -14.34 -5.96
C ASN A 212 -4.39 -12.86 -5.63
N ALA A 213 -5.06 -12.09 -6.51
CA ALA A 213 -5.47 -10.73 -6.19
C ALA A 213 -6.54 -10.68 -5.07
N ALA A 214 -7.48 -11.62 -5.08
CA ALA A 214 -8.44 -11.76 -3.98
C ALA A 214 -7.76 -12.19 -2.67
N PHE A 215 -6.74 -13.05 -2.77
CA PHE A 215 -5.93 -13.44 -1.62
C PHE A 215 -5.14 -12.25 -1.04
N ALA A 216 -4.47 -11.46 -1.89
CA ALA A 216 -3.79 -10.24 -1.44
C ALA A 216 -4.75 -9.24 -0.78
N ALA A 217 -5.96 -9.06 -1.34
CA ALA A 217 -7.00 -8.21 -0.75
C ALA A 217 -7.47 -8.73 0.62
N ALA A 218 -7.59 -10.05 0.79
CA ALA A 218 -7.96 -10.64 2.07
C ALA A 218 -6.86 -10.42 3.13
N LEU A 219 -5.58 -10.59 2.75
CA LEU A 219 -4.45 -10.31 3.65
C LEU A 219 -4.37 -8.82 4.03
N ALA A 220 -4.57 -7.92 3.08
CA ALA A 220 -4.62 -6.48 3.36
C ALA A 220 -5.69 -6.16 4.40
N ARG A 221 -6.89 -6.72 4.22
CA ARG A 221 -8.00 -6.57 5.15
C ARG A 221 -7.70 -7.13 6.54
N ASP A 222 -7.07 -8.27 6.62
CA ASP A 222 -6.67 -8.88 7.90
C ASP A 222 -5.68 -7.99 8.65
N ILE A 223 -4.70 -7.43 7.95
CA ILE A 223 -3.75 -6.47 8.51
C ILE A 223 -4.47 -5.19 8.99
N GLU A 224 -5.40 -4.63 8.21
CA GLU A 224 -6.21 -3.46 8.61
C GLU A 224 -7.02 -3.74 9.89
N VAL A 225 -7.65 -4.91 10.00
CA VAL A 225 -8.36 -5.33 11.22
C VAL A 225 -7.42 -5.41 12.42
N SER A 226 -6.23 -6.00 12.24
CA SER A 226 -5.21 -6.11 13.28
C SER A 226 -4.69 -4.73 13.74
N LEU A 227 -4.50 -3.80 12.80
CA LEU A 227 -4.17 -2.40 13.08
C LEU A 227 -5.26 -1.71 13.90
N GLN A 228 -6.54 -1.87 13.49
CA GLN A 228 -7.68 -1.31 14.21
C GLN A 228 -7.77 -1.82 15.65
N GLN A 229 -7.57 -3.12 15.86
CA GLN A 229 -7.56 -3.71 17.19
C GLN A 229 -6.41 -3.20 18.05
N SER A 230 -5.21 -3.09 17.48
CA SER A 230 -4.03 -2.56 18.18
C SER A 230 -4.22 -1.11 18.59
N LEU A 231 -4.76 -0.27 17.72
CA LEU A 231 -5.09 1.13 18.01
C LEU A 231 -6.16 1.24 19.12
N SER A 232 -7.21 0.43 19.03
CA SER A 232 -8.30 0.42 20.03
C SER A 232 -7.79 0.02 21.40
N GLN A 233 -6.95 -1.03 21.49
CA GLN A 233 -6.33 -1.44 22.76
C GLN A 233 -5.41 -0.36 23.36
N MET A 234 -4.63 0.30 22.52
CA MET A 234 -3.73 1.38 22.96
C MET A 234 -4.54 2.57 23.48
N ASN A 235 -5.58 2.98 22.77
CA ASN A 235 -6.48 4.06 23.15
C ASN A 235 -7.18 3.73 24.48
N PHE A 236 -7.66 2.49 24.64
CA PHE A 236 -8.30 2.03 25.89
C PHE A 236 -7.33 2.09 27.08
N LYS A 237 -6.11 1.58 26.92
CA LYS A 237 -5.08 1.65 27.98
C LYS A 237 -4.74 3.09 28.36
N LEU A 238 -4.70 4.01 27.40
CA LEU A 238 -4.45 5.42 27.67
C LEU A 238 -5.61 6.05 28.46
N LEU A 239 -6.85 5.73 28.11
CA LEU A 239 -8.04 6.17 28.85
C LEU A 239 -8.04 5.61 30.29
N GLU A 240 -7.78 4.32 30.48
CA GLU A 240 -7.68 3.71 31.82
C GLU A 240 -6.59 4.39 32.66
N TRP A 241 -5.42 4.66 32.07
CA TRP A 241 -4.33 5.33 32.76
C TRP A 241 -4.70 6.75 33.22
N VAL A 242 -5.40 7.52 32.38
CA VAL A 242 -5.87 8.87 32.72
C VAL A 242 -6.95 8.82 33.80
N VAL A 243 -7.93 7.94 33.68
CA VAL A 243 -9.04 7.82 34.66
C VAL A 243 -8.53 7.25 35.98
N GLY A 244 -7.61 6.29 35.98
CA GLY A 244 -7.06 5.66 37.18
C GLY A 244 -6.17 6.58 38.02
N ARG A 245 -5.54 7.54 37.42
CA ARG A 245 -4.80 8.62 38.11
C ARG A 245 -5.76 9.73 38.53
N LYS A 246 -6.63 9.49 39.54
CA LYS A 246 -7.53 10.52 40.06
C LYS A 246 -6.89 11.90 39.95
N PRO A 247 -7.34 12.77 39.04
CA PRO A 247 -6.83 14.15 38.99
C PRO A 247 -7.41 14.90 40.16
N GLN A 248 -6.79 14.77 41.35
CA GLN A 248 -7.28 15.42 42.55
C GLN A 248 -7.17 16.95 42.53
N ARG A 249 -6.61 17.54 41.48
CA ARG A 249 -6.38 19.00 41.44
C ARG A 249 -6.67 19.70 40.08
N THR A 250 -7.09 19.04 39.04
CA THR A 250 -7.11 19.67 37.71
C THR A 250 -8.50 19.84 37.09
N LEU A 251 -9.58 19.52 37.78
CA LEU A 251 -10.93 19.70 37.28
C LEU A 251 -11.81 20.57 38.16
N ALA A 252 -11.22 21.58 38.80
CA ALA A 252 -11.97 22.62 39.51
C ALA A 252 -12.30 23.72 38.50
N GLY A 253 -13.57 23.83 38.09
CA GLY A 253 -14.03 24.92 37.26
C GLY A 253 -14.13 24.57 35.76
N ASN A 254 -13.83 25.49 34.90
CA ASN A 254 -14.01 25.47 33.47
C ASN A 254 -12.89 24.80 32.66
N ASP A 255 -12.07 23.94 33.23
CA ASP A 255 -10.96 23.32 32.54
C ASP A 255 -11.42 22.19 31.61
N GLY A 256 -11.01 22.24 30.36
CA GLY A 256 -11.21 21.18 29.37
C GLY A 256 -10.11 20.12 29.49
N LEU A 257 -10.43 18.87 29.13
CA LEU A 257 -9.47 17.77 29.02
C LEU A 257 -9.56 17.17 27.62
N ALA A 258 -8.46 17.25 26.87
CA ALA A 258 -8.28 16.54 25.61
C ALA A 258 -7.20 15.46 25.78
N ILE A 259 -7.50 14.23 25.36
CA ILE A 259 -6.54 13.14 25.38
C ILE A 259 -6.18 12.82 23.92
N ILE A 260 -4.90 12.91 23.61
CA ILE A 260 -4.35 12.71 22.29
C ILE A 260 -3.42 11.51 22.35
N ASN A 261 -3.52 10.60 21.37
CA ASN A 261 -2.57 9.48 21.27
C ASN A 261 -1.22 9.95 20.69
N ARG A 262 -0.24 9.05 20.66
CA ARG A 262 1.10 9.34 20.13
C ARG A 262 1.12 9.72 18.64
N PHE A 263 0.04 9.49 17.90
CA PHE A 263 -0.13 9.88 16.51
C PHE A 263 -0.79 11.25 16.33
N GLY A 264 -0.99 12.00 17.41
CA GLY A 264 -1.66 13.29 17.39
C GLY A 264 -3.17 13.23 17.22
N ARG A 265 -3.79 12.04 17.38
CA ARG A 265 -5.23 11.85 17.19
C ARG A 265 -5.96 12.02 18.52
N LEU A 266 -7.06 12.77 18.47
CA LEU A 266 -7.92 13.02 19.62
C LEU A 266 -8.69 11.73 19.97
N ILE A 267 -8.53 11.24 21.21
CA ILE A 267 -9.20 10.04 21.74
C ILE A 267 -10.37 10.42 22.63
N PHE A 268 -10.20 11.48 23.40
CA PHE A 268 -11.20 11.97 24.35
C PHE A 268 -11.15 13.48 24.40
N ASP A 269 -12.32 14.11 24.38
CA ASP A 269 -12.47 15.55 24.51
C ASP A 269 -13.59 15.83 25.53
N ARG A 270 -13.21 16.46 26.62
CA ARG A 270 -14.13 17.10 27.55
C ARG A 270 -13.89 18.60 27.50
N SER A 271 -14.27 19.25 26.41
CA SER A 271 -14.20 20.69 26.32
C SER A 271 -15.26 21.31 27.26
N SER A 272 -14.84 22.30 28.05
CA SER A 272 -15.77 23.18 28.77
C SER A 272 -16.63 23.91 27.74
N GLN A 273 -17.83 24.33 28.12
CA GLN A 273 -18.87 24.95 27.29
C GLN A 273 -18.46 26.18 26.45
N TYR A 274 -17.17 26.57 26.46
CA TYR A 274 -16.65 27.78 25.82
C TYR A 274 -16.30 27.63 24.33
N ILE A 275 -16.38 26.42 23.75
CA ILE A 275 -16.19 26.24 22.30
C ILE A 275 -17.57 26.02 21.66
N ALA A 276 -18.41 27.06 21.67
CA ALA A 276 -19.77 27.00 21.12
C ALA A 276 -19.83 26.86 19.57
N SER A 277 -18.69 26.85 18.87
CA SER A 277 -18.60 26.71 17.40
C SER A 277 -17.78 25.52 16.92
N ALA A 278 -17.31 24.68 17.84
CA ALA A 278 -16.46 23.54 17.44
C ALA A 278 -17.32 22.30 17.10
N PRO A 279 -16.87 21.46 16.13
CA PRO A 279 -17.54 20.20 15.80
C PRO A 279 -17.77 19.33 17.03
N THR A 280 -18.81 18.51 17.00
CA THR A 280 -19.14 17.62 18.13
C THR A 280 -17.99 16.66 18.46
N VAL A 281 -17.95 16.15 19.70
CA VAL A 281 -16.92 15.20 20.13
C VAL A 281 -16.82 13.99 19.19
N SER A 282 -17.96 13.51 18.69
CA SER A 282 -17.98 12.40 17.74
C SER A 282 -17.35 12.73 16.38
N GLU A 283 -17.41 13.98 15.94
CA GLU A 283 -16.81 14.45 14.70
C GLU A 283 -15.29 14.66 14.82
N ARG A 284 -14.79 14.80 16.05
CA ARG A 284 -13.37 15.04 16.34
C ARG A 284 -12.61 13.76 16.69
N LEU A 285 -13.30 12.73 17.18
CA LEU A 285 -12.66 11.49 17.58
C LEU A 285 -11.96 10.83 16.38
N GLY A 286 -10.69 10.49 16.55
CA GLY A 286 -9.87 9.85 15.52
C GLY A 286 -9.20 10.81 14.53
N LYS A 287 -9.51 12.11 14.54
CA LYS A 287 -8.86 13.10 13.67
C LYS A 287 -7.50 13.56 14.22
N PRO A 288 -6.54 13.97 13.36
CA PRO A 288 -5.31 14.60 13.79
C PRO A 288 -5.57 15.90 14.58
N PHE A 289 -4.83 16.13 15.65
CA PHE A 289 -5.00 17.32 16.50
C PHE A 289 -4.75 18.64 15.76
N LEU A 290 -3.84 18.62 14.78
CA LEU A 290 -3.47 19.80 13.98
C LEU A 290 -4.62 20.34 13.10
N ASP A 291 -5.63 19.53 12.82
CA ASP A 291 -6.81 19.97 12.06
C ASP A 291 -7.74 20.91 12.85
N PHE A 292 -7.48 21.10 14.14
CA PHE A 292 -8.25 21.98 15.03
C PHE A 292 -7.65 23.38 15.22
N SER A 293 -6.48 23.66 14.61
CA SER A 293 -5.79 24.94 14.72
C SER A 293 -6.36 26.07 13.83
N GLY A 294 -7.50 25.86 13.21
CA GLY A 294 -8.23 26.89 12.49
C GLY A 294 -9.03 27.79 13.46
N SER A 295 -8.45 28.89 13.88
CA SER A 295 -9.06 30.01 14.61
C SER A 295 -8.96 29.93 16.15
N ILE A 296 -7.88 30.48 16.67
CA ILE A 296 -7.96 31.27 17.90
C ILE A 296 -8.21 32.73 17.52
#